data_bfa7dcdb4964f09603e7f625ad027a54
#
_entry.id   bfa7dcdb4964f09603e7f625ad027a54
#
_cell.length_a   1.000
_cell.length_b   1.000
_cell.length_c   1.000
_cell.angle_alpha   90.00
_cell.angle_beta   90.00
_cell.angle_gamma   90.00
#
_symmetry.space_group_name_H-M   'P 1'
#
loop_
_entity.id
_entity.type
_entity.pdbx_description
1 polymer ?
#
loop_
_entity_poly.entity_id
_entity_poly.type
_entity_poly.pdbx_seq_one_letter_code
_entity_poly.pdbx_strand_id
1 'polypeptide(L)'
;ELADAEGIKLEVCIYGGAALMLAYDSRAITKDVDAVVRPSDVAQRLARRVAEELELPEDWINDDVKMFVAPREGLRTLPWDSAGIAITVPTASYLLAMKALACRKALPGYEGDIADLRFLLRKMEITSVSDVQEHIDRYYPNDVIRAEDEALIAELIEEVRRGQR
;
A
#
# COMPACT_ATOMS: atom_id res chain seq x y z
N GLU A 1 13.82 -13.88 -11.03
CA GLU A 1 14.41 -15.10 -11.60
C GLU A 1 13.54 -15.70 -12.71
N LEU A 2 12.26 -16.11 -12.45
CA LEU A 2 11.41 -16.70 -13.51
C LEU A 2 11.18 -15.76 -14.69
N ALA A 3 10.88 -14.49 -14.44
CA ALA A 3 10.71 -13.49 -15.49
C ALA A 3 11.99 -13.31 -16.32
N ASP A 4 13.14 -13.22 -15.64
CA ASP A 4 14.44 -13.08 -16.31
C ASP A 4 14.78 -14.32 -17.13
N ALA A 5 14.53 -15.52 -16.60
CA ALA A 5 14.78 -16.78 -17.27
C ALA A 5 13.94 -16.95 -18.55
N GLU A 6 12.71 -16.43 -18.55
CA GLU A 6 11.81 -16.48 -19.72
C GLU A 6 11.94 -15.24 -20.64
N GLY A 7 12.83 -14.28 -20.34
CA GLY A 7 12.99 -13.05 -21.10
C GLY A 7 11.77 -12.12 -21.05
N ILE A 8 10.96 -12.25 -20.00
CA ILE A 8 9.72 -11.50 -19.80
C ILE A 8 10.01 -10.21 -19.04
N LYS A 9 9.29 -9.13 -19.42
CA LYS A 9 9.28 -7.87 -18.69
C LYS A 9 7.95 -7.68 -17.99
N LEU A 10 8.01 -7.45 -16.67
CA LEU A 10 6.86 -7.13 -15.82
C LEU A 10 7.01 -5.75 -15.21
N GLU A 11 5.92 -4.99 -15.24
CA GLU A 11 5.74 -3.78 -14.44
C GLU A 11 4.88 -4.15 -13.23
N VAL A 12 5.43 -4.01 -12.04
CA VAL A 12 4.77 -4.37 -10.78
C VAL A 12 4.57 -3.12 -9.96
N CYS A 13 3.34 -2.73 -9.73
CA CYS A 13 3.01 -1.68 -8.78
C CYS A 13 2.47 -2.30 -7.50
N ILE A 14 3.24 -2.24 -6.41
CA ILE A 14 2.90 -2.84 -5.12
C ILE A 14 2.25 -1.77 -4.24
N TYR A 15 1.14 -2.14 -3.58
CA TYR A 15 0.34 -1.28 -2.71
C TYR A 15 0.28 -1.83 -1.28
N GLY A 16 -0.54 -1.21 -0.45
CA GLY A 16 -0.92 -1.71 0.86
C GLY A 16 0.25 -1.95 1.82
N GLY A 17 0.15 -3.01 2.60
CA GLY A 17 1.14 -3.40 3.61
C GLY A 17 2.50 -3.76 3.02
N ALA A 18 2.50 -4.43 1.86
CA ALA A 18 3.74 -4.80 1.16
C ALA A 18 4.53 -3.56 0.69
N ALA A 19 3.85 -2.52 0.20
CA ALA A 19 4.52 -1.25 -0.14
C ALA A 19 5.13 -0.57 1.08
N LEU A 20 4.43 -0.56 2.21
CA LEU A 20 4.93 0.00 3.46
C LEU A 20 6.15 -0.77 4.00
N MET A 21 6.14 -2.09 3.88
CA MET A 21 7.26 -2.94 4.24
C MET A 21 8.49 -2.68 3.36
N LEU A 22 8.32 -2.77 2.05
CA LEU A 22 9.44 -2.71 1.09
C LEU A 22 10.04 -1.32 0.93
N ALA A 23 9.21 -0.29 1.00
CA ALA A 23 9.62 1.06 0.66
C ALA A 23 9.92 1.95 1.88
N TYR A 24 9.40 1.58 3.04
CA TYR A 24 9.46 2.43 4.24
C TYR A 24 9.90 1.69 5.49
N ASP A 25 10.14 0.39 5.42
CA ASP A 25 10.55 -0.45 6.55
C ASP A 25 9.63 -0.28 7.79
N SER A 26 8.34 -0.06 7.53
CA SER A 26 7.37 0.26 8.57
C SER A 26 6.82 -0.95 9.32
N ARG A 27 6.98 -2.13 8.75
CA ARG A 27 6.52 -3.41 9.30
C ARG A 27 7.40 -4.57 8.85
N ALA A 28 7.48 -5.60 9.67
CA ALA A 28 8.32 -6.78 9.41
C ALA A 28 7.63 -7.82 8.52
N ILE A 29 6.29 -7.82 8.44
CA ILE A 29 5.51 -8.87 7.76
C ILE A 29 4.22 -8.32 7.16
N THR A 30 3.79 -8.92 6.06
CA THR A 30 2.45 -8.77 5.48
C THR A 30 1.92 -10.16 5.12
N LYS A 31 0.60 -10.32 5.04
CA LYS A 31 -0.02 -11.62 4.70
C LYS A 31 0.00 -11.89 3.20
N ASP A 32 -0.17 -10.84 2.42
CA ASP A 32 -0.36 -10.85 0.98
C ASP A 32 0.33 -9.67 0.33
N VAL A 33 0.38 -9.70 -0.99
CA VAL A 33 0.91 -8.62 -1.81
C VAL A 33 -0.20 -8.07 -2.68
N ASP A 34 -0.75 -6.93 -2.30
CA ASP A 34 -1.64 -6.15 -3.16
C ASP A 34 -0.83 -5.53 -4.29
N ALA A 35 -1.03 -5.96 -5.54
CA ALA A 35 -0.25 -5.45 -6.66
C ALA A 35 -1.03 -5.37 -7.96
N VAL A 36 -0.77 -4.34 -8.73
CA VAL A 36 -1.17 -4.28 -10.15
C VAL A 36 0.04 -4.65 -10.99
N VAL A 37 -0.06 -5.76 -11.73
CA VAL A 37 1.04 -6.29 -12.55
C VAL A 37 0.67 -6.28 -14.03
N ARG A 38 1.61 -5.89 -14.87
CA ARG A 38 1.42 -5.87 -16.33
C ARG A 38 2.58 -6.59 -17.03
N PRO A 39 2.28 -7.42 -18.05
CA PRO A 39 0.95 -7.85 -18.49
C PRO A 39 0.31 -8.83 -17.49
N SER A 40 -1.02 -8.75 -17.31
CA SER A 40 -1.73 -9.45 -16.23
C SER A 40 -1.82 -10.97 -16.42
N ASP A 41 -1.97 -11.45 -17.66
CA ASP A 41 -2.03 -12.86 -18.00
C ASP A 41 -0.71 -13.58 -17.69
N VAL A 42 0.39 -12.94 -18.03
CA VAL A 42 1.74 -13.44 -17.71
C VAL A 42 1.98 -13.43 -16.21
N ALA A 43 1.56 -12.34 -15.53
CA ALA A 43 1.67 -12.21 -14.08
C ALA A 43 0.98 -13.35 -13.34
N GLN A 44 -0.28 -13.66 -13.71
CA GLN A 44 -1.05 -14.75 -13.10
C GLN A 44 -0.38 -16.11 -13.28
N ARG A 45 0.14 -16.39 -14.47
CA ARG A 45 0.86 -17.63 -14.75
C ARG A 45 2.11 -17.78 -13.90
N LEU A 46 2.92 -16.71 -13.79
CA LEU A 46 4.14 -16.73 -12.98
C LEU A 46 3.84 -16.77 -11.49
N ALA A 47 2.80 -16.05 -11.04
CA ALA A 47 2.37 -16.07 -9.65
C ALA A 47 1.97 -17.46 -9.15
N ARG A 48 1.23 -18.22 -9.97
CA ARG A 48 0.89 -19.63 -9.67
C ARG A 48 2.12 -20.50 -9.54
N ARG A 49 3.08 -20.38 -10.46
CA ARG A 49 4.33 -21.12 -10.37
C ARG A 49 5.12 -20.81 -9.10
N VAL A 50 5.19 -19.53 -8.72
CA VAL A 50 5.83 -19.12 -7.46
C VAL A 50 5.09 -19.72 -6.26
N ALA A 51 3.75 -19.70 -6.27
CA ALA A 51 2.96 -20.31 -5.20
C ALA A 51 3.24 -21.82 -5.06
N GLU A 52 3.30 -22.54 -6.18
CA GLU A 52 3.62 -23.97 -6.19
C GLU A 52 5.06 -24.25 -5.73
N GLU A 53 6.05 -23.49 -6.21
CA GLU A 53 7.46 -23.68 -5.88
C GLU A 53 7.81 -23.35 -4.42
N LEU A 54 7.11 -22.37 -3.83
CA LEU A 54 7.37 -21.87 -2.48
C LEU A 54 6.30 -22.27 -1.45
N GLU A 55 5.35 -23.12 -1.84
CA GLU A 55 4.23 -23.56 -0.99
C GLU A 55 3.44 -22.39 -0.38
N LEU A 56 3.21 -21.32 -1.18
CA LEU A 56 2.44 -20.16 -0.78
C LEU A 56 0.93 -20.36 -1.06
N PRO A 57 0.05 -19.64 -0.36
CA PRO A 57 -1.36 -19.54 -0.74
C PRO A 57 -1.51 -19.10 -2.19
N GLU A 58 -2.54 -19.55 -2.89
CA GLU A 58 -2.77 -19.16 -4.30
C GLU A 58 -3.00 -17.65 -4.46
N ASP A 59 -3.53 -16.99 -3.43
CA ASP A 59 -3.84 -15.56 -3.33
C ASP A 59 -2.72 -14.74 -2.67
N TRP A 60 -1.48 -15.30 -2.53
CA TRP A 60 -0.33 -14.59 -1.95
C TRP A 60 -0.04 -13.23 -2.60
N ILE A 61 -0.39 -13.10 -3.88
CA ILE A 61 -0.41 -11.85 -4.63
C ILE A 61 -1.77 -11.72 -5.32
N ASN A 62 -2.40 -10.56 -5.17
CA ASN A 62 -3.72 -10.29 -5.72
C ASN A 62 -3.79 -8.86 -6.30
N ASP A 63 -4.82 -8.58 -7.10
CA ASP A 63 -5.03 -7.27 -7.72
C ASP A 63 -6.31 -6.57 -7.23
N ASP A 64 -6.82 -6.94 -6.07
CA ASP A 64 -8.05 -6.36 -5.46
C ASP A 64 -7.93 -4.85 -5.26
N VAL A 65 -6.70 -4.38 -5.02
CA VAL A 65 -6.39 -2.95 -4.92
C VAL A 65 -6.72 -2.14 -6.19
N LYS A 66 -6.86 -2.80 -7.33
CA LYS A 66 -7.09 -2.16 -8.65
C LYS A 66 -8.33 -1.27 -8.68
N MET A 67 -9.36 -1.63 -7.91
CA MET A 67 -10.60 -0.85 -7.77
C MET A 67 -10.40 0.47 -7.02
N PHE A 68 -9.30 0.60 -6.27
CA PHE A 68 -9.00 1.72 -5.38
C PHE A 68 -7.82 2.57 -5.85
N VAL A 69 -7.23 2.23 -7.00
CA VAL A 69 -6.12 3.00 -7.55
C VAL A 69 -6.62 4.37 -8.00
N ALA A 70 -5.94 5.42 -7.53
CA ALA A 70 -6.30 6.79 -7.87
C ALA A 70 -6.11 7.09 -9.36
N PRO A 71 -6.92 8.02 -9.91
CA PRO A 71 -6.76 8.48 -11.29
C PRO A 71 -5.48 9.32 -11.50
N ARG A 72 -4.87 9.82 -10.42
CA ARG A 72 -3.62 10.59 -10.45
C ARG A 72 -2.44 9.76 -9.99
N GLU A 73 -1.31 9.96 -10.65
CA GLU A 73 -0.08 9.26 -10.30
C GLU A 73 0.55 9.82 -9.02
N GLY A 74 1.02 8.94 -8.19
CA GLY A 74 1.76 9.23 -6.96
C GLY A 74 2.71 8.07 -6.65
N LEU A 75 3.38 7.57 -7.71
CA LEU A 75 4.24 6.40 -7.65
C LEU A 75 5.71 6.80 -7.64
N ARG A 76 6.53 5.95 -7.04
CA ARG A 76 7.99 6.02 -7.14
C ARG A 76 8.57 4.66 -7.47
N THR A 77 9.65 4.64 -8.23
CA THR A 77 10.38 3.41 -8.54
C THR A 77 11.17 2.94 -7.32
N LEU A 78 11.13 1.64 -7.05
CA LEU A 78 12.03 0.98 -6.12
C LEU A 78 13.22 0.42 -6.90
N PRO A 79 14.46 0.59 -6.40
CA PRO A 79 15.60 -0.15 -6.90
C PRO A 79 15.35 -1.65 -6.73
N TRP A 80 15.48 -2.41 -7.81
CA TRP A 80 15.29 -3.86 -7.82
C TRP A 80 16.28 -4.51 -8.76
N ASP A 81 16.97 -5.52 -8.28
CA ASP A 81 18.01 -6.21 -9.05
C ASP A 81 17.40 -7.32 -9.92
N SER A 82 16.68 -6.93 -10.96
CA SER A 82 16.12 -7.82 -11.98
C SER A 82 15.94 -7.06 -13.28
N ALA A 83 16.42 -7.62 -14.36
CA ALA A 83 16.21 -7.05 -15.70
C ALA A 83 14.77 -7.24 -16.21
N GLY A 84 14.08 -8.25 -15.70
CA GLY A 84 12.71 -8.60 -16.08
C GLY A 84 11.60 -7.95 -15.24
N ILE A 85 11.94 -7.29 -14.11
CA ILE A 85 10.93 -6.75 -13.21
C ILE A 85 11.24 -5.29 -12.87
N ALA A 86 10.30 -4.40 -13.18
CA ALA A 86 10.32 -3.01 -12.72
C ALA A 86 9.29 -2.84 -11.61
N ILE A 87 9.74 -2.42 -10.42
CA ILE A 87 8.85 -2.25 -9.26
C ILE A 87 8.61 -0.77 -9.00
N THR A 88 7.34 -0.43 -8.81
CA THR A 88 6.90 0.87 -8.32
C THR A 88 6.04 0.70 -7.07
N VAL A 89 6.01 1.73 -6.24
CA VAL A 89 5.17 1.80 -5.05
C VAL A 89 4.58 3.20 -4.92
N PRO A 90 3.43 3.35 -4.26
CA PRO A 90 2.89 4.66 -3.92
C PRO A 90 3.85 5.47 -3.03
N THR A 91 3.85 6.78 -3.21
CA THR A 91 4.48 7.71 -2.26
C THR A 91 3.78 7.64 -0.90
N ALA A 92 4.44 8.10 0.17
CA ALA A 92 3.83 8.16 1.50
C ALA A 92 2.51 8.97 1.51
N SER A 93 2.48 10.06 0.75
CA SER A 93 1.29 10.89 0.56
C SER A 93 0.12 10.10 -0.05
N TYR A 94 0.40 9.31 -1.08
CA TYR A 94 -0.61 8.49 -1.73
C TYR A 94 -1.08 7.34 -0.82
N LEU A 95 -0.16 6.66 -0.12
CA LEU A 95 -0.52 5.62 0.86
C LEU A 95 -1.36 6.18 2.00
N LEU A 96 -1.05 7.40 2.50
CA LEU A 96 -1.86 8.05 3.51
C LEU A 96 -3.30 8.28 3.04
N ALA A 97 -3.48 8.81 1.83
CA ALA A 97 -4.81 9.01 1.24
C ALA A 97 -5.58 7.70 1.11
N MET A 98 -4.96 6.64 0.58
CA MET A 98 -5.58 5.31 0.46
C MET A 98 -6.00 4.74 1.81
N LYS A 99 -5.11 4.80 2.81
CA LYS A 99 -5.34 4.25 4.14
C LYS A 99 -6.38 5.05 4.93
N ALA A 100 -6.40 6.37 4.78
CA ALA A 100 -7.39 7.23 5.43
C ALA A 100 -8.81 7.00 4.86
N LEU A 101 -8.95 6.81 3.55
CA LEU A 101 -10.23 6.48 2.92
C LEU A 101 -10.71 5.06 3.26
N ALA A 102 -9.82 4.09 3.33
CA ALA A 102 -10.16 2.73 3.75
C ALA A 102 -10.49 2.66 5.24
N CYS A 103 -9.67 3.25 6.08
CA CYS A 103 -9.76 3.36 7.54
C CYS A 103 -10.28 2.10 8.23
N ARG A 104 -9.75 0.93 7.83
CA ARG A 104 -10.22 -0.37 8.34
C ARG A 104 -9.81 -0.53 9.80
N LYS A 105 -10.80 -0.76 10.65
CA LYS A 105 -10.60 -0.97 12.09
C LYS A 105 -10.03 -2.37 12.36
N ALA A 106 -9.32 -2.52 13.47
CA ALA A 106 -8.85 -3.82 13.91
C ALA A 106 -10.01 -4.75 14.25
N LEU A 107 -9.89 -6.01 13.87
CA LEU A 107 -10.81 -7.10 14.17
C LEU A 107 -9.99 -8.30 14.72
N PRO A 108 -10.63 -9.28 15.40
CA PRO A 108 -9.92 -10.49 15.80
C PRO A 108 -9.19 -11.14 14.61
N GLY A 109 -7.85 -11.23 14.71
CA GLY A 109 -6.99 -11.77 13.66
C GLY A 109 -6.68 -10.83 12.48
N TYR A 110 -7.11 -9.57 12.54
CA TYR A 110 -6.82 -8.55 11.56
C TYR A 110 -6.53 -7.20 12.23
N GLU A 111 -5.34 -6.67 12.04
CA GLU A 111 -4.88 -5.44 12.70
C GLU A 111 -5.47 -4.14 12.11
N GLY A 112 -6.14 -4.22 10.96
CA GLY A 112 -6.67 -3.06 10.26
C GLY A 112 -5.58 -2.15 9.70
N ASP A 113 -5.94 -0.87 9.53
CA ASP A 113 -5.05 0.15 8.97
C ASP A 113 -4.44 1.08 10.04
N ILE A 114 -4.73 0.85 11.33
CA ILE A 114 -4.39 1.77 12.43
C ILE A 114 -2.87 1.95 12.58
N ALA A 115 -2.12 0.85 12.56
CA ALA A 115 -0.67 0.90 12.67
C ALA A 115 -0.03 1.62 11.48
N ASP A 116 -0.53 1.37 10.28
CA ASP A 116 -0.08 1.99 9.04
C ASP A 116 -0.39 3.50 9.03
N LEU A 117 -1.61 3.89 9.44
CA LEU A 117 -1.99 5.29 9.59
C LEU A 117 -1.09 6.00 10.59
N ARG A 118 -0.89 5.44 11.79
CA ARG A 118 0.00 6.02 12.82
C ARG A 118 1.42 6.22 12.28
N PHE A 119 1.96 5.26 11.54
CA PHE A 119 3.26 5.38 10.90
C PHE A 119 3.29 6.52 9.88
N LEU A 120 2.31 6.59 8.97
CA LEU A 120 2.24 7.59 7.91
C LEU A 120 2.03 9.01 8.47
N LEU A 121 1.13 9.16 9.46
CA LEU A 121 0.89 10.42 10.15
C LEU A 121 2.18 10.96 10.79
N ARG A 122 2.94 10.10 11.46
CA ARG A 122 4.24 10.46 12.05
C ARG A 122 5.27 10.82 10.99
N LYS A 123 5.42 9.96 9.96
CA LYS A 123 6.41 10.14 8.90
C LYS A 123 6.23 11.44 8.12
N MET A 124 4.99 11.86 7.97
CA MET A 124 4.61 13.04 7.18
C MET A 124 4.36 14.28 8.06
N GLU A 125 4.57 14.15 9.37
CA GLU A 125 4.39 15.25 10.34
C GLU A 125 2.99 15.88 10.27
N ILE A 126 1.97 15.03 10.07
CA ILE A 126 0.57 15.47 9.97
C ILE A 126 0.09 16.02 11.32
N THR A 127 -0.54 17.18 11.31
CA THR A 127 -0.95 17.89 12.51
C THR A 127 -2.45 18.04 12.67
N SER A 128 -3.21 17.86 11.60
CA SER A 128 -4.67 18.02 11.60
C SER A 128 -5.36 17.03 10.63
N VAL A 129 -6.66 16.82 10.83
CA VAL A 129 -7.49 16.05 9.88
C VAL A 129 -7.58 16.76 8.54
N SER A 130 -7.52 18.10 8.52
CA SER A 130 -7.48 18.88 7.29
C SER A 130 -6.23 18.57 6.45
N ASP A 131 -5.08 18.36 7.08
CA ASP A 131 -3.86 17.97 6.36
C ASP A 131 -4.05 16.61 5.68
N VAL A 132 -4.72 15.66 6.36
CA VAL A 132 -5.06 14.35 5.78
C VAL A 132 -5.99 14.52 4.57
N GLN A 133 -7.02 15.37 4.69
CA GLN A 133 -7.94 15.64 3.59
C GLN A 133 -7.22 16.26 2.38
N GLU A 134 -6.25 17.16 2.59
CA GLU A 134 -5.45 17.72 1.48
C GLU A 134 -4.70 16.63 0.69
N HIS A 135 -4.22 15.59 1.38
CA HIS A 135 -3.60 14.44 0.71
C HIS A 135 -4.64 13.61 -0.05
N ILE A 136 -5.86 13.45 0.48
CA ILE A 136 -6.96 12.78 -0.22
C ILE A 136 -7.32 13.56 -1.47
N ASP A 137 -7.55 14.85 -1.37
CA ASP A 137 -7.96 15.71 -2.49
C ASP A 137 -6.97 15.68 -3.66
N ARG A 138 -5.68 15.47 -3.35
CA ARG A 138 -4.64 15.35 -4.37
C ARG A 138 -4.83 14.13 -5.28
N TYR A 139 -5.24 12.99 -4.73
CA TYR A 139 -5.34 11.72 -5.45
C TYR A 139 -6.79 11.34 -5.75
N TYR A 140 -7.70 11.69 -4.86
CA TYR A 140 -9.12 11.35 -4.89
C TYR A 140 -9.98 12.62 -4.72
N PRO A 141 -10.04 13.50 -5.73
CA PRO A 141 -10.59 14.84 -5.57
C PRO A 141 -12.10 14.89 -5.28
N ASN A 142 -12.80 13.75 -5.34
CA ASN A 142 -14.23 13.66 -5.07
C ASN A 142 -14.53 12.88 -3.78
N ASP A 143 -13.50 12.46 -3.05
CA ASP A 143 -13.65 11.65 -1.86
C ASP A 143 -13.31 12.46 -0.60
N VAL A 144 -14.02 12.15 0.48
CA VAL A 144 -13.80 12.78 1.78
C VAL A 144 -13.69 11.73 2.87
N ILE A 145 -12.99 12.07 3.95
CA ILE A 145 -12.95 11.24 5.15
C ILE A 145 -14.37 11.04 5.66
N ARG A 146 -14.76 9.81 5.91
CA ARG A 146 -16.08 9.52 6.45
C ARG A 146 -16.20 10.10 7.86
N ALA A 147 -17.34 10.69 8.18
CA ALA A 147 -17.58 11.32 9.49
C ALA A 147 -17.30 10.37 10.69
N GLU A 148 -17.54 9.07 10.51
CA GLU A 148 -17.24 8.05 11.53
C GLU A 148 -15.75 7.75 11.73
N ASP A 149 -14.90 8.09 10.74
CA ASP A 149 -13.45 7.85 10.78
C ASP A 149 -12.67 9.12 11.15
N GLU A 150 -13.30 10.29 11.03
CA GLU A 150 -12.69 11.59 11.34
C GLU A 150 -12.21 11.66 12.80
N ALA A 151 -13.05 11.21 13.73
CA ALA A 151 -12.71 11.18 15.15
C ALA A 151 -11.52 10.25 15.44
N LEU A 152 -11.47 9.07 14.81
CA LEU A 152 -10.38 8.13 14.94
C LEU A 152 -9.06 8.70 14.39
N ILE A 153 -9.10 9.32 13.22
CA ILE A 153 -7.92 9.96 12.61
C ILE A 153 -7.41 11.08 13.52
N ALA A 154 -8.31 11.92 14.07
CA ALA A 154 -7.94 12.96 15.01
C ALA A 154 -7.28 12.40 16.28
N GLU A 155 -7.79 11.30 16.84
CA GLU A 155 -7.19 10.61 17.98
C GLU A 155 -5.78 10.10 17.65
N LEU A 156 -5.58 9.47 16.51
CA LEU A 156 -4.27 8.99 16.06
C LEU A 156 -3.25 10.14 15.89
N ILE A 157 -3.67 11.28 15.38
CA ILE A 157 -2.82 12.47 15.27
C ILE A 157 -2.37 12.92 16.66
N GLU A 158 -3.28 13.00 17.62
CA GLU A 158 -2.94 13.39 19.00
C GLU A 158 -2.03 12.37 19.71
N GLU A 159 -2.21 11.06 19.45
CA GLU A 159 -1.30 10.02 19.94
C GLU A 159 0.12 10.20 19.39
N VAL A 160 0.25 10.40 18.07
CA VAL A 160 1.54 10.63 17.40
C VAL A 160 2.25 11.85 17.98
N ARG A 161 1.53 12.96 18.18
CA ARG A 161 2.08 14.21 18.77
C ARG A 161 2.55 14.02 20.19
N ARG A 162 1.83 13.25 21.02
CA ARG A 162 2.24 12.94 22.39
C ARG A 162 3.46 12.04 22.46
N GLY A 163 3.59 11.09 21.54
CA GLY A 163 4.73 10.17 21.47
C GLY A 163 6.03 10.78 20.92
N GLN A 164 5.98 12.02 20.42
CA GLN A 164 7.14 12.78 19.92
C GLN A 164 7.73 13.76 20.97
N ARG A 165 7.09 13.92 22.13
CA ARG A 165 7.56 14.71 23.27
C ARG A 165 8.35 13.85 24.26
#